data_304987d62ebf6908c419b4fdcfcba0ce
#
_entry.id   304987d62ebf6908c419b4fdcfcba0ce
#
_cell.length_a   1.000
_cell.length_b   1.000
_cell.length_c   1.000
_cell.angle_alpha   90.00
_cell.angle_beta   90.00
_cell.angle_gamma   90.00
#
_symmetry.space_group_name_H-M   'P 1'
#
loop_
_entity.id
_entity.type
_entity.pdbx_description
1 polymer ?
#
loop_
_entity_poly.entity_id
_entity_poly.type
_entity_poly.pdbx_seq_one_letter_code
_entity_poly.pdbx_strand_id
1 'polypeptide(L)'
;MLEGSRLLDANPHHISWLKVVEILKDYEFLVLFTSTIAWSGDQRWAEKIRDTYPKLKICFVGPPVTTDPDQALNECHAIDFICRREFDYSVVDFANGKPLDQILGISYRKNGQVVHNPDRPQIEDLDALPWVTDIYKRDLDVTKYNVPFLLHPFVSLYSTRGCPAQCTFCLWPQTLSGHAWRKRSTDDVAAEMSHVKEKWPAVKEFFFDDDTFNIQKARTIELCAKLKPLKLTWSSTSRVTTDYDTLKAMRDAGCRLLIVGFESGDPQILKNIKKGATVERARDFARDCHKLGLTIHGDFILGLPGETKDSIRNTINFAKQLDVETIQVSVAHAFPGTELFEYARVNGFITNGNKMTDDLGHQIAHIEYPGLPADYVMEMVHRFYDEYFFRPKAAWRVVSKAIANGDLKRLYQESRSFLKVRSQRSKMVREARTQKTAEAASA
;
A
#
# COMPACT_ATOMS: atom_id res chain seq x y z
N MET A 1 -21.39 2.82 10.95
CA MET A 1 -21.41 1.63 11.84
C MET A 1 -21.46 2.05 13.31
N LEU A 2 -20.64 2.99 13.76
CA LEU A 2 -20.65 3.46 15.16
C LEU A 2 -20.96 4.96 15.19
N GLU A 3 -22.11 5.31 15.73
CA GLU A 3 -22.49 6.70 15.97
C GLU A 3 -21.52 7.32 16.98
N GLY A 4 -21.21 8.62 16.83
CA GLY A 4 -20.22 9.30 17.69
C GLY A 4 -18.74 8.96 17.41
N SER A 5 -18.44 8.01 16.52
CA SER A 5 -17.06 7.71 16.15
C SER A 5 -16.43 8.84 15.33
N ARG A 6 -15.13 9.00 15.44
CA ARG A 6 -14.32 9.97 14.68
C ARG A 6 -13.09 9.29 14.08
N LEU A 7 -12.80 9.60 12.82
CA LEU A 7 -11.54 9.26 12.19
C LEU A 7 -10.50 10.37 12.44
N LEU A 8 -9.33 10.01 12.93
CA LEU A 8 -8.24 10.94 13.17
C LEU A 8 -7.00 10.48 12.44
N ASP A 9 -6.54 11.28 11.49
CA ASP A 9 -5.25 11.09 10.81
C ASP A 9 -4.33 12.25 11.18
N ALA A 10 -3.49 12.02 12.19
CA ALA A 10 -2.71 13.09 12.81
C ALA A 10 -1.57 13.59 11.92
N ASN A 11 -0.96 12.72 11.13
CA ASN A 11 0.26 13.03 10.40
C ASN A 11 0.05 14.02 9.24
N PRO A 12 -0.84 13.79 8.27
CA PRO A 12 -1.10 14.75 7.18
C PRO A 12 -1.68 16.08 7.68
N HIS A 13 -2.43 16.04 8.77
CA HIS A 13 -3.07 17.23 9.35
C HIS A 13 -2.17 17.98 10.33
N HIS A 14 -0.94 17.51 10.56
CA HIS A 14 0.01 18.10 11.53
C HIS A 14 -0.60 18.28 12.93
N ILE A 15 -1.41 17.31 13.39
CA ILE A 15 -2.05 17.35 14.69
C ILE A 15 -1.00 17.05 15.77
N SER A 16 -0.77 18.01 16.65
CA SER A 16 0.20 17.86 17.73
C SER A 16 -0.28 16.89 18.82
N TRP A 17 0.64 16.37 19.61
CA TRP A 17 0.34 15.53 20.77
C TRP A 17 -0.71 16.17 21.70
N LEU A 18 -0.54 17.45 22.04
CA LEU A 18 -1.49 18.16 22.92
C LEU A 18 -2.91 18.15 22.35
N LYS A 19 -3.04 18.27 21.02
CA LYS A 19 -4.34 18.23 20.37
C LYS A 19 -4.91 16.81 20.31
N VAL A 20 -4.09 15.79 20.14
CA VAL A 20 -4.51 14.38 20.25
C VAL A 20 -5.08 14.12 21.66
N VAL A 21 -4.35 14.52 22.69
CA VAL A 21 -4.78 14.40 24.09
C VAL A 21 -6.12 15.13 24.32
N GLU A 22 -6.27 16.34 23.83
CA GLU A 22 -7.53 17.10 23.95
C GLU A 22 -8.71 16.36 23.30
N ILE A 23 -8.49 15.73 22.15
CA ILE A 23 -9.52 14.98 21.45
C ILE A 23 -9.89 13.70 22.23
N LEU A 24 -8.89 12.95 22.68
CA LEU A 24 -9.09 11.63 23.30
C LEU A 24 -9.87 11.69 24.64
N LYS A 25 -9.89 12.84 25.32
CA LYS A 25 -10.65 12.99 26.58
C LYS A 25 -12.16 12.72 26.43
N ASP A 26 -12.69 12.87 25.22
CA ASP A 26 -14.12 12.73 24.93
C ASP A 26 -14.47 11.30 24.44
N TYR A 27 -13.50 10.36 24.45
CA TYR A 27 -13.67 8.99 23.97
C TYR A 27 -13.32 7.96 25.04
N GLU A 28 -14.03 6.84 25.01
CA GLU A 28 -13.80 5.69 25.91
C GLU A 28 -13.04 4.56 25.21
N PHE A 29 -12.97 4.60 23.87
CA PHE A 29 -12.40 3.54 23.04
C PHE A 29 -11.59 4.12 21.87
N LEU A 30 -10.38 3.61 21.67
CA LEU A 30 -9.46 3.97 20.61
C LEU A 30 -9.11 2.75 19.78
N VAL A 31 -9.22 2.85 18.46
CA VAL A 31 -8.73 1.87 17.50
C VAL A 31 -7.52 2.46 16.77
N LEU A 32 -6.37 1.81 16.88
CA LEU A 32 -5.14 2.17 16.19
C LEU A 32 -4.87 1.18 15.05
N PHE A 33 -4.85 1.68 13.81
CA PHE A 33 -4.32 0.92 12.69
C PHE A 33 -2.80 1.02 12.68
N THR A 34 -2.12 -0.13 12.60
CA THR A 34 -0.66 -0.19 12.52
C THR A 34 -0.18 -0.97 11.31
N SER A 35 0.96 -0.60 10.78
CA SER A 35 1.68 -1.34 9.75
C SER A 35 2.98 -1.92 10.34
N THR A 36 3.55 -2.91 9.66
CA THR A 36 4.82 -3.52 10.10
C THR A 36 5.94 -2.49 10.27
N ILE A 37 5.96 -1.48 9.41
CA ILE A 37 6.97 -0.40 9.48
C ILE A 37 6.68 0.58 10.62
N ALA A 38 5.42 0.85 10.91
CA ALA A 38 5.01 1.82 11.93
C ALA A 38 4.97 1.22 13.35
N TRP A 39 4.96 -0.11 13.48
CA TRP A 39 4.69 -0.84 14.72
C TRP A 39 5.41 -0.28 15.96
N SER A 40 6.74 -0.13 15.90
CA SER A 40 7.51 0.37 17.05
C SER A 40 7.18 1.83 17.43
N GLY A 41 6.77 2.63 16.46
CA GLY A 41 6.28 3.99 16.68
C GLY A 41 4.92 3.99 17.36
N ASP A 42 4.01 3.17 16.85
CA ASP A 42 2.63 3.08 17.32
C ASP A 42 2.54 2.50 18.72
N GLN A 43 3.42 1.55 19.08
CA GLN A 43 3.57 1.07 20.46
C GLN A 43 3.87 2.23 21.43
N ARG A 44 4.90 3.05 21.14
CA ARG A 44 5.26 4.20 21.98
C ARG A 44 4.12 5.20 22.12
N TRP A 45 3.35 5.39 21.05
CA TRP A 45 2.15 6.25 21.11
C TRP A 45 1.07 5.65 22.00
N ALA A 46 0.80 4.35 21.90
CA ALA A 46 -0.18 3.67 22.73
C ALA A 46 0.20 3.72 24.23
N GLU A 47 1.47 3.50 24.56
CA GLU A 47 1.99 3.59 25.93
C GLU A 47 1.79 5.02 26.49
N LYS A 48 2.17 6.03 25.73
CA LYS A 48 2.00 7.43 26.13
C LYS A 48 0.52 7.81 26.28
N ILE A 49 -0.36 7.25 25.46
CA ILE A 49 -1.81 7.42 25.59
C ILE A 49 -2.31 6.74 26.86
N ARG A 50 -1.86 5.53 27.15
CA ARG A 50 -2.21 4.76 28.35
C ARG A 50 -1.81 5.50 29.64
N ASP A 51 -0.62 6.10 29.68
CA ASP A 51 -0.14 6.90 30.81
C ASP A 51 -1.05 8.12 31.06
N THR A 52 -1.54 8.73 29.97
CA THR A 52 -2.43 9.90 30.06
C THR A 52 -3.87 9.54 30.37
N TYR A 53 -4.36 8.44 29.79
CA TYR A 53 -5.74 7.96 29.91
C TYR A 53 -5.78 6.48 30.33
N PRO A 54 -5.56 6.17 31.63
CA PRO A 54 -5.48 4.78 32.11
C PRO A 54 -6.72 3.91 31.86
N LYS A 55 -7.89 4.56 31.72
CA LYS A 55 -9.18 3.86 31.51
C LYS A 55 -9.59 3.72 30.05
N LEU A 56 -8.96 4.46 29.13
CA LEU A 56 -9.25 4.40 27.70
C LEU A 56 -8.98 2.99 27.18
N LYS A 57 -9.93 2.38 26.50
CA LYS A 57 -9.73 1.09 25.85
C LYS A 57 -8.97 1.25 24.56
N ILE A 58 -7.90 0.49 24.37
CA ILE A 58 -7.02 0.57 23.21
C ILE A 58 -7.03 -0.76 22.48
N CYS A 59 -7.50 -0.72 21.22
CA CYS A 59 -7.48 -1.82 20.28
C CYS A 59 -6.47 -1.55 19.17
N PHE A 60 -5.69 -2.53 18.78
CA PHE A 60 -4.87 -2.48 17.58
C PHE A 60 -5.45 -3.36 16.48
N VAL A 61 -5.31 -2.88 15.25
CA VAL A 61 -5.66 -3.57 14.01
C VAL A 61 -4.53 -3.42 12.98
N GLY A 62 -4.44 -4.33 12.04
CA GLY A 62 -3.44 -4.27 10.96
C GLY A 62 -2.55 -5.51 10.88
N PRO A 63 -1.63 -5.55 9.87
CA PRO A 63 -0.85 -6.75 9.59
C PRO A 63 -0.01 -7.28 10.75
N PRO A 64 0.84 -6.49 11.46
CA PRO A 64 1.73 -7.04 12.48
C PRO A 64 0.98 -7.70 13.64
N VAL A 65 -0.11 -7.08 14.08
CA VAL A 65 -0.91 -7.63 15.20
C VAL A 65 -1.80 -8.79 14.77
N THR A 66 -2.05 -8.94 13.47
CA THR A 66 -2.74 -10.11 12.92
C THR A 66 -1.82 -11.30 12.80
N THR A 67 -0.56 -11.09 12.41
CA THR A 67 0.41 -12.17 12.15
C THR A 67 1.01 -12.75 13.41
N ASP A 68 1.28 -11.92 14.40
CA ASP A 68 1.79 -12.35 15.70
C ASP A 68 1.11 -11.59 16.86
N PRO A 69 -0.13 -11.98 17.20
CA PRO A 69 -0.88 -11.34 18.28
C PRO A 69 -0.25 -11.61 19.66
N ASP A 70 0.46 -12.73 19.86
CA ASP A 70 1.15 -13.03 21.09
C ASP A 70 2.30 -12.07 21.33
N GLN A 71 3.16 -11.90 20.34
CA GLN A 71 4.27 -10.95 20.42
C GLN A 71 3.73 -9.53 20.67
N ALA A 72 2.74 -9.10 19.90
CA ALA A 72 2.20 -7.76 20.02
C ALA A 72 1.61 -7.46 21.40
N LEU A 73 0.86 -8.41 21.97
CA LEU A 73 0.30 -8.28 23.32
C LEU A 73 1.36 -8.36 24.41
N ASN A 74 2.41 -9.16 24.24
CA ASN A 74 3.51 -9.26 25.22
C ASN A 74 4.45 -8.05 25.20
N GLU A 75 4.70 -7.47 24.03
CA GLU A 75 5.59 -6.30 23.88
C GLU A 75 4.91 -4.99 24.31
N CYS A 76 3.61 -4.81 24.03
CA CYS A 76 2.89 -3.56 24.33
C CYS A 76 1.76 -3.78 25.35
N HIS A 77 2.06 -3.46 26.61
CA HIS A 77 1.07 -3.59 27.70
C HIS A 77 -0.08 -2.57 27.64
N ALA A 78 0.06 -1.51 26.85
CA ALA A 78 -0.99 -0.52 26.62
C ALA A 78 -2.19 -1.09 25.85
N ILE A 79 -2.02 -2.19 25.12
CA ILE A 79 -3.08 -2.80 24.32
C ILE A 79 -4.05 -3.57 25.21
N ASP A 80 -5.36 -3.30 25.14
CA ASP A 80 -6.39 -4.09 25.77
C ASP A 80 -6.73 -5.36 24.98
N PHE A 81 -6.87 -5.22 23.65
CA PHE A 81 -7.11 -6.33 22.73
C PHE A 81 -6.71 -5.97 21.29
N ILE A 82 -6.63 -6.98 20.46
CA ILE A 82 -6.28 -6.90 19.02
C ILE A 82 -7.45 -7.48 18.23
N CYS A 83 -7.84 -6.83 17.13
CA CYS A 83 -8.68 -7.46 16.12
C CYS A 83 -7.80 -7.98 14.98
N ARG A 84 -7.92 -9.29 14.69
CA ARG A 84 -7.21 -9.96 13.62
C ARG A 84 -8.00 -9.88 12.31
N ARG A 85 -7.28 -9.79 11.18
CA ARG A 85 -7.84 -9.77 9.82
C ARG A 85 -8.82 -8.61 9.58
N GLU A 86 -10.02 -8.88 9.04
CA GLU A 86 -11.09 -7.90 8.89
C GLU A 86 -11.71 -7.59 10.25
N PHE A 87 -11.59 -6.35 10.67
CA PHE A 87 -11.89 -5.92 12.03
C PHE A 87 -13.20 -5.15 12.18
N ASP A 88 -13.86 -4.80 11.07
CA ASP A 88 -15.05 -3.93 11.05
C ASP A 88 -16.07 -4.34 12.10
N TYR A 89 -16.59 -5.57 12.04
CA TYR A 89 -17.61 -6.05 13.00
C TYR A 89 -17.06 -6.40 14.38
N SER A 90 -15.76 -6.73 14.51
CA SER A 90 -15.19 -6.99 15.84
C SER A 90 -15.08 -5.71 16.66
N VAL A 91 -14.72 -4.59 16.01
CA VAL A 91 -14.72 -3.27 16.62
C VAL A 91 -16.16 -2.84 17.01
N VAL A 92 -17.13 -3.09 16.12
CA VAL A 92 -18.55 -2.79 16.39
C VAL A 92 -19.11 -3.62 17.54
N ASP A 93 -18.82 -4.94 17.58
CA ASP A 93 -19.23 -5.82 18.69
C ASP A 93 -18.71 -5.27 20.03
N PHE A 94 -17.44 -4.88 20.11
CA PHE A 94 -16.86 -4.32 21.33
C PHE A 94 -17.51 -3.00 21.72
N ALA A 95 -17.65 -2.07 20.78
CA ALA A 95 -18.23 -0.76 21.05
C ALA A 95 -19.70 -0.84 21.50
N ASN A 96 -20.42 -1.90 21.11
CA ASN A 96 -21.79 -2.19 21.57
C ASN A 96 -21.83 -2.97 22.91
N GLY A 97 -20.70 -3.10 23.59
CA GLY A 97 -20.64 -3.70 24.94
C GLY A 97 -20.60 -5.22 24.98
N LYS A 98 -20.35 -5.90 23.84
CA LYS A 98 -20.20 -7.36 23.82
C LYS A 98 -18.97 -7.77 24.61
N PRO A 99 -19.06 -8.77 25.53
CA PRO A 99 -17.90 -9.26 26.28
C PRO A 99 -16.77 -9.77 25.38
N LEU A 100 -15.50 -9.50 25.76
CA LEU A 100 -14.34 -9.88 24.96
C LEU A 100 -14.32 -11.36 24.58
N ASP A 101 -14.67 -12.27 25.49
CA ASP A 101 -14.70 -13.71 25.24
C ASP A 101 -15.79 -14.18 24.27
N GLN A 102 -16.68 -13.30 23.83
CA GLN A 102 -17.73 -13.57 22.85
C GLN A 102 -17.51 -12.90 21.50
N ILE A 103 -16.46 -12.06 21.36
CA ILE A 103 -16.16 -11.35 20.13
C ILE A 103 -15.25 -12.23 19.24
N LEU A 104 -15.71 -12.56 18.05
CA LEU A 104 -14.90 -13.31 17.06
C LEU A 104 -13.75 -12.46 16.54
N GLY A 105 -12.62 -13.14 16.22
CA GLY A 105 -11.47 -12.53 15.54
C GLY A 105 -10.62 -11.64 16.43
N ILE A 106 -10.73 -11.74 17.76
CA ILE A 106 -9.89 -10.95 18.67
C ILE A 106 -8.88 -11.81 19.44
N SER A 107 -7.82 -11.15 19.90
CA SER A 107 -6.86 -11.67 20.87
C SER A 107 -6.70 -10.65 22.01
N TYR A 108 -6.61 -11.13 23.24
CA TYR A 108 -6.51 -10.28 24.44
C TYR A 108 -5.85 -11.01 25.61
N ARG A 109 -5.47 -10.28 26.66
CA ARG A 109 -4.94 -10.89 27.89
C ARG A 109 -6.05 -11.20 28.88
N LYS A 110 -6.06 -12.44 29.40
CA LYS A 110 -6.93 -12.89 30.50
C LYS A 110 -6.07 -13.55 31.57
N ASN A 111 -6.08 -13.01 32.77
CA ASN A 111 -5.25 -13.50 33.89
C ASN A 111 -3.76 -13.60 33.56
N GLY A 112 -3.22 -12.64 32.83
CA GLY A 112 -1.81 -12.60 32.41
C GLY A 112 -1.43 -13.47 31.21
N GLN A 113 -2.35 -14.28 30.68
CA GLN A 113 -2.14 -15.11 29.51
C GLN A 113 -2.84 -14.52 28.28
N VAL A 114 -2.25 -14.70 27.10
CA VAL A 114 -2.88 -14.35 25.83
C VAL A 114 -3.93 -15.39 25.48
N VAL A 115 -5.11 -14.92 25.10
CA VAL A 115 -6.25 -15.75 24.69
C VAL A 115 -6.68 -15.33 23.29
N HIS A 116 -6.94 -16.30 22.43
CA HIS A 116 -7.44 -16.09 21.07
C HIS A 116 -8.86 -16.63 20.94
N ASN A 117 -9.79 -15.77 20.61
CA ASN A 117 -11.11 -16.24 20.23
C ASN A 117 -11.08 -16.83 18.80
N PRO A 118 -12.07 -17.65 18.43
CA PRO A 118 -12.20 -18.13 17.05
C PRO A 118 -12.14 -17.00 16.02
N ASP A 119 -11.54 -17.29 14.88
CA ASP A 119 -11.47 -16.30 13.79
C ASP A 119 -12.85 -15.87 13.32
N ARG A 120 -12.98 -14.59 12.96
CA ARG A 120 -14.21 -14.08 12.35
C ARG A 120 -14.24 -14.46 10.87
N PRO A 121 -15.36 -14.97 10.35
CA PRO A 121 -15.56 -15.12 8.92
C PRO A 121 -15.38 -13.79 8.19
N GLN A 122 -14.89 -13.85 6.96
CA GLN A 122 -14.78 -12.65 6.11
C GLN A 122 -16.17 -12.09 5.80
N ILE A 123 -16.24 -10.77 5.64
CA ILE A 123 -17.49 -10.07 5.30
C ILE A 123 -17.83 -10.43 3.85
N GLU A 124 -18.96 -11.12 3.64
CA GLU A 124 -19.43 -11.52 2.30
C GLU A 124 -20.18 -10.38 1.61
N ASP A 125 -21.11 -9.76 2.31
CA ASP A 125 -21.89 -8.63 1.82
C ASP A 125 -21.16 -7.30 2.12
N LEU A 126 -20.46 -6.78 1.12
CA LEU A 126 -19.73 -5.51 1.25
C LEU A 126 -20.65 -4.29 1.07
N ASP A 127 -21.84 -4.43 0.51
CA ASP A 127 -22.82 -3.36 0.36
C ASP A 127 -23.46 -3.00 1.73
N ALA A 128 -23.41 -3.92 2.70
CA ALA A 128 -23.86 -3.66 4.07
C ALA A 128 -22.93 -2.70 4.85
N LEU A 129 -21.72 -2.42 4.32
CA LEU A 129 -20.80 -1.49 4.95
C LEU A 129 -21.12 -0.04 4.55
N PRO A 130 -21.03 0.93 5.46
CA PRO A 130 -21.26 2.34 5.13
C PRO A 130 -20.18 2.87 4.16
N TRP A 131 -20.54 3.85 3.37
CA TRP A 131 -19.60 4.54 2.49
C TRP A 131 -18.53 5.29 3.29
N VAL A 132 -17.27 4.98 3.03
CA VAL A 132 -16.14 5.62 3.72
C VAL A 132 -15.99 7.08 3.35
N THR A 133 -16.46 7.49 2.17
CA THR A 133 -16.33 8.85 1.65
C THR A 133 -17.09 9.88 2.48
N ASP A 134 -18.20 9.51 3.10
CA ASP A 134 -18.92 10.40 4.04
C ASP A 134 -18.10 10.64 5.32
N ILE A 135 -17.39 9.62 5.80
CA ILE A 135 -16.49 9.75 6.95
C ILE A 135 -15.30 10.64 6.61
N TYR A 136 -14.69 10.45 5.42
CA TYR A 136 -13.61 11.31 4.98
C TYR A 136 -14.04 12.77 4.89
N LYS A 137 -15.22 13.04 4.34
CA LYS A 137 -15.74 14.40 4.23
C LYS A 137 -15.98 15.03 5.60
N ARG A 138 -16.44 14.26 6.58
CA ARG A 138 -16.71 14.73 7.94
C ARG A 138 -15.43 15.03 8.72
N ASP A 139 -14.43 14.15 8.61
CA ASP A 139 -13.31 14.08 9.54
C ASP A 139 -11.96 14.51 8.94
N LEU A 140 -11.78 14.47 7.61
CA LEU A 140 -10.51 14.69 6.94
C LEU A 140 -10.55 15.92 6.01
N ASP A 141 -9.41 16.60 5.92
CA ASP A 141 -9.14 17.56 4.85
C ASP A 141 -8.36 16.86 3.74
N VAL A 142 -9.07 16.42 2.68
CA VAL A 142 -8.45 15.70 1.57
C VAL A 142 -7.41 16.52 0.79
N THR A 143 -7.36 17.84 0.97
CA THR A 143 -6.32 18.68 0.37
C THR A 143 -4.95 18.49 1.03
N LYS A 144 -4.87 17.78 2.14
CA LYS A 144 -3.61 17.43 2.83
C LYS A 144 -2.97 16.15 2.30
N TYR A 145 -3.69 15.38 1.50
CA TYR A 145 -3.20 14.13 0.93
C TYR A 145 -2.68 14.37 -0.49
N ASN A 146 -1.43 14.03 -0.73
CA ASN A 146 -0.81 14.20 -2.04
C ASN A 146 -0.12 12.90 -2.48
N VAL A 147 -0.64 12.29 -3.53
CA VAL A 147 -0.01 11.19 -4.25
C VAL A 147 0.43 11.73 -5.62
N PRO A 148 1.74 11.71 -5.95
CA PRO A 148 2.27 12.44 -7.11
C PRO A 148 1.65 12.08 -8.46
N PHE A 149 1.15 10.87 -8.65
CA PHE A 149 0.55 10.40 -9.90
C PHE A 149 -0.97 10.58 -9.96
N LEU A 150 -1.64 10.97 -8.86
CA LEU A 150 -3.08 11.26 -8.81
C LEU A 150 -3.35 12.75 -9.01
N LEU A 151 -4.54 13.08 -9.51
CA LEU A 151 -5.03 14.46 -9.55
C LEU A 151 -5.51 14.88 -8.16
N HIS A 152 -5.14 16.05 -7.75
CA HIS A 152 -5.39 16.55 -6.40
C HIS A 152 -6.47 17.65 -6.37
N PRO A 153 -7.40 17.64 -5.41
CA PRO A 153 -7.63 16.61 -4.38
C PRO A 153 -8.30 15.35 -4.92
N PHE A 154 -8.00 14.21 -4.30
CA PHE A 154 -8.60 12.92 -4.64
C PHE A 154 -9.26 12.28 -3.41
N VAL A 155 -10.10 11.28 -3.65
CA VAL A 155 -10.62 10.37 -2.62
C VAL A 155 -10.39 8.94 -3.05
N SER A 156 -10.00 8.09 -2.10
CA SER A 156 -9.91 6.64 -2.31
C SER A 156 -11.18 5.94 -1.83
N LEU A 157 -11.53 4.86 -2.52
CA LEU A 157 -12.64 3.97 -2.15
C LEU A 157 -12.29 2.54 -2.55
N TYR A 158 -13.01 1.59 -1.93
CA TYR A 158 -12.87 0.18 -2.24
C TYR A 158 -14.14 -0.32 -2.93
N SER A 159 -13.99 -0.98 -4.07
CA SER A 159 -15.09 -1.67 -4.74
C SER A 159 -15.04 -3.18 -4.51
N THR A 160 -13.90 -3.68 -4.02
CA THR A 160 -13.67 -5.11 -3.74
C THR A 160 -12.75 -5.27 -2.54
N ARG A 161 -12.75 -6.46 -1.94
CA ARG A 161 -11.78 -6.91 -0.94
C ARG A 161 -11.28 -8.30 -1.29
N GLY A 162 -9.98 -8.54 -1.05
CA GLY A 162 -9.31 -9.81 -1.32
C GLY A 162 -8.76 -9.91 -2.73
N CYS A 163 -7.72 -10.73 -2.88
CA CYS A 163 -7.08 -10.97 -4.18
C CYS A 163 -6.81 -12.47 -4.36
N PRO A 164 -7.32 -13.11 -5.44
CA PRO A 164 -7.13 -14.54 -5.67
C PRO A 164 -5.72 -14.91 -6.13
N ALA A 165 -4.87 -13.91 -6.42
CA ALA A 165 -3.48 -14.15 -6.76
C ALA A 165 -2.68 -14.64 -5.55
N GLN A 166 -1.72 -15.55 -5.80
CA GLN A 166 -0.91 -16.19 -4.78
C GLN A 166 0.51 -15.62 -4.72
N CYS A 167 0.67 -14.30 -4.94
CA CYS A 167 1.98 -13.66 -4.94
C CYS A 167 2.66 -13.82 -3.58
N THR A 168 3.84 -14.43 -3.55
CA THR A 168 4.53 -14.84 -2.32
C THR A 168 4.90 -13.69 -1.39
N PHE A 169 5.09 -12.50 -1.94
CA PHE A 169 5.50 -11.29 -1.23
C PHE A 169 4.34 -10.41 -0.75
N CYS A 170 3.11 -10.66 -1.27
CA CYS A 170 1.99 -9.75 -1.06
C CYS A 170 1.41 -9.87 0.35
N LEU A 171 1.49 -8.79 1.11
CA LEU A 171 1.10 -8.76 2.51
C LEU A 171 -0.43 -8.87 2.71
N TRP A 172 -1.21 -8.10 1.94
CA TRP A 172 -2.63 -7.90 2.20
C TRP A 172 -3.48 -9.17 2.15
N PRO A 173 -3.45 -9.98 1.06
CA PRO A 173 -4.24 -11.21 1.02
C PRO A 173 -3.80 -12.22 2.07
N GLN A 174 -2.51 -12.29 2.39
CA GLN A 174 -1.98 -13.26 3.33
C GLN A 174 -2.24 -12.89 4.80
N THR A 175 -2.49 -11.61 5.10
CA THR A 175 -2.67 -11.16 6.48
C THR A 175 -4.07 -10.61 6.78
N LEU A 176 -4.66 -9.79 5.93
CA LEU A 176 -5.91 -9.08 6.20
C LEU A 176 -7.07 -9.52 5.31
N SER A 177 -6.98 -9.24 4.01
CA SER A 177 -8.14 -9.32 3.10
C SER A 177 -8.47 -10.74 2.61
N GLY A 178 -7.50 -11.67 2.70
CA GLY A 178 -7.65 -13.05 2.23
C GLY A 178 -7.64 -13.19 0.71
N HIS A 179 -7.69 -14.44 0.25
CA HIS A 179 -7.66 -14.77 -1.18
C HIS A 179 -9.05 -14.89 -1.83
N ALA A 180 -10.12 -14.91 -1.01
CA ALA A 180 -11.50 -14.86 -1.52
C ALA A 180 -11.81 -13.44 -2.01
N TRP A 181 -11.98 -13.30 -3.32
CA TRP A 181 -12.35 -12.02 -3.91
C TRP A 181 -13.84 -11.74 -3.72
N ARG A 182 -14.16 -10.70 -3.00
CA ARG A 182 -15.52 -10.25 -2.68
C ARG A 182 -15.72 -8.85 -3.23
N LYS A 183 -16.94 -8.49 -3.56
CA LYS A 183 -17.27 -7.29 -4.31
C LYS A 183 -18.50 -6.59 -3.75
N ARG A 184 -18.49 -5.29 -3.81
CA ARG A 184 -19.71 -4.45 -3.74
C ARG A 184 -20.47 -4.58 -5.06
N SER A 185 -21.77 -4.36 -5.04
CA SER A 185 -22.57 -4.25 -6.26
C SER A 185 -22.09 -3.03 -7.09
N THR A 186 -22.25 -3.13 -8.39
CA THR A 186 -21.91 -2.04 -9.30
C THR A 186 -22.83 -0.83 -9.12
N ASP A 187 -24.05 -1.04 -8.63
CA ASP A 187 -25.01 0.02 -8.28
C ASP A 187 -24.55 0.80 -7.05
N ASP A 188 -24.13 0.10 -5.99
CA ASP A 188 -23.67 0.72 -4.76
C ASP A 188 -22.41 1.58 -4.99
N VAL A 189 -21.43 1.05 -5.74
CA VAL A 189 -20.22 1.80 -6.09
C VAL A 189 -20.55 3.04 -6.93
N ALA A 190 -21.42 2.92 -7.94
CA ALA A 190 -21.81 4.04 -8.79
C ALA A 190 -22.59 5.11 -8.00
N ALA A 191 -23.43 4.67 -7.06
CA ALA A 191 -24.20 5.56 -6.17
C ALA A 191 -23.27 6.36 -5.27
N GLU A 192 -22.27 5.73 -4.62
CA GLU A 192 -21.29 6.43 -3.80
C GLU A 192 -20.52 7.48 -4.60
N MET A 193 -20.02 7.12 -5.78
CA MET A 193 -19.28 8.06 -6.64
C MET A 193 -20.15 9.23 -7.12
N SER A 194 -21.43 8.97 -7.43
CA SER A 194 -22.41 10.02 -7.77
C SER A 194 -22.67 10.95 -6.59
N HIS A 195 -22.85 10.40 -5.39
CA HIS A 195 -23.03 11.13 -4.16
C HIS A 195 -21.84 12.04 -3.86
N VAL A 196 -20.61 11.52 -3.96
CA VAL A 196 -19.40 12.33 -3.76
C VAL A 196 -19.29 13.45 -4.78
N LYS A 197 -19.58 13.18 -6.06
CA LYS A 197 -19.59 14.21 -7.11
C LYS A 197 -20.53 15.36 -6.75
N GLU A 198 -21.70 15.06 -6.26
CA GLU A 198 -22.71 16.07 -5.87
C GLU A 198 -22.30 16.81 -4.61
N LYS A 199 -21.90 16.09 -3.58
CA LYS A 199 -21.66 16.65 -2.25
C LYS A 199 -20.26 17.23 -2.07
N TRP A 200 -19.33 16.85 -2.94
CA TRP A 200 -17.92 17.23 -2.81
C TRP A 200 -17.26 17.57 -4.14
N PRO A 201 -17.74 18.62 -4.83
CA PRO A 201 -17.31 18.96 -6.20
C PRO A 201 -15.84 19.35 -6.34
N ALA A 202 -15.13 19.60 -5.23
CA ALA A 202 -13.70 19.86 -5.23
C ALA A 202 -12.84 18.62 -5.56
N VAL A 203 -13.37 17.41 -5.37
CA VAL A 203 -12.69 16.16 -5.71
C VAL A 203 -12.48 16.05 -7.22
N LYS A 204 -11.22 15.90 -7.63
CA LYS A 204 -10.84 15.81 -9.04
C LYS A 204 -10.65 14.39 -9.54
N GLU A 205 -10.36 13.46 -8.66
CA GLU A 205 -10.11 12.06 -9.03
C GLU A 205 -10.61 11.11 -7.93
N PHE A 206 -11.16 9.99 -8.37
CA PHE A 206 -11.50 8.86 -7.52
C PHE A 206 -10.44 7.78 -7.71
N PHE A 207 -9.90 7.25 -6.63
CA PHE A 207 -8.94 6.18 -6.68
C PHE A 207 -9.54 4.89 -6.09
N PHE A 208 -9.69 3.87 -6.93
CA PHE A 208 -10.04 2.53 -6.48
C PHE A 208 -8.77 1.86 -5.92
N ASP A 209 -8.69 1.83 -4.59
CA ASP A 209 -7.58 1.24 -3.83
C ASP A 209 -7.84 -0.24 -3.50
N ASP A 210 -8.42 -0.93 -4.46
CA ASP A 210 -8.70 -2.37 -4.38
C ASP A 210 -7.40 -3.18 -4.40
N ASP A 211 -7.35 -4.34 -3.74
CA ASP A 211 -6.23 -5.30 -3.91
C ASP A 211 -6.04 -5.66 -5.38
N THR A 212 -7.13 -5.80 -6.13
CA THR A 212 -7.17 -5.83 -7.60
C THR A 212 -8.57 -5.50 -8.10
N PHE A 213 -8.72 -4.41 -8.84
CA PHE A 213 -10.01 -3.90 -9.30
C PHE A 213 -10.68 -4.76 -10.37
N ASN A 214 -9.95 -5.17 -11.41
CA ASN A 214 -10.49 -5.67 -12.69
C ASN A 214 -10.35 -7.19 -12.88
N ILE A 215 -10.59 -7.99 -11.84
CA ILE A 215 -10.51 -9.46 -11.91
C ILE A 215 -11.61 -10.06 -12.80
N GLN A 216 -12.85 -9.60 -12.65
CA GLN A 216 -13.99 -10.07 -13.43
C GLN A 216 -14.31 -9.11 -14.57
N LYS A 217 -14.05 -9.50 -15.82
CA LYS A 217 -14.32 -8.71 -17.02
C LYS A 217 -15.75 -8.20 -17.07
N ALA A 218 -16.73 -9.09 -16.90
CA ALA A 218 -18.15 -8.72 -16.99
C ALA A 218 -18.55 -7.63 -15.98
N ARG A 219 -18.15 -7.80 -14.70
CA ARG A 219 -18.42 -6.80 -13.66
C ARG A 219 -17.72 -5.47 -13.96
N THR A 220 -16.47 -5.51 -14.41
CA THR A 220 -15.73 -4.29 -14.73
C THR A 220 -16.41 -3.51 -15.85
N ILE A 221 -16.85 -4.18 -16.91
CA ILE A 221 -17.58 -3.56 -18.03
C ILE A 221 -18.93 -3.02 -17.55
N GLU A 222 -19.67 -3.76 -16.72
CA GLU A 222 -20.94 -3.33 -16.13
C GLU A 222 -20.76 -2.06 -15.28
N LEU A 223 -19.76 -2.04 -14.39
CA LEU A 223 -19.45 -0.84 -13.58
C LEU A 223 -19.07 0.34 -14.48
N CYS A 224 -18.22 0.13 -15.47
CA CYS A 224 -17.86 1.16 -16.44
C CYS A 224 -19.07 1.75 -17.16
N ALA A 225 -20.05 0.93 -17.53
CA ALA A 225 -21.29 1.41 -18.14
C ALA A 225 -22.08 2.34 -17.21
N LYS A 226 -22.09 2.08 -15.89
CA LYS A 226 -22.73 2.91 -14.87
C LYS A 226 -21.94 4.19 -14.57
N LEU A 227 -20.60 4.13 -14.61
CA LEU A 227 -19.73 5.29 -14.36
C LEU A 227 -19.66 6.26 -15.53
N LYS A 228 -19.77 5.77 -16.76
CA LYS A 228 -19.63 6.58 -17.99
C LYS A 228 -20.53 7.83 -18.01
N PRO A 229 -21.84 7.76 -17.69
CA PRO A 229 -22.71 8.94 -17.66
C PRO A 229 -22.35 9.94 -16.56
N LEU A 230 -21.66 9.51 -15.52
CA LEU A 230 -21.24 10.37 -14.42
C LEU A 230 -20.10 11.31 -14.82
N LYS A 231 -19.38 11.04 -15.92
CA LYS A 231 -18.27 11.86 -16.42
C LYS A 231 -17.23 12.17 -15.35
N LEU A 232 -16.87 11.18 -14.55
CA LEU A 232 -15.87 11.27 -13.50
C LEU A 232 -14.48 10.93 -14.03
N THR A 233 -13.45 11.44 -13.40
CA THR A 233 -12.08 11.00 -13.58
C THR A 233 -11.71 10.03 -12.45
N TRP A 234 -11.16 8.88 -12.80
CA TRP A 234 -10.79 7.89 -11.82
C TRP A 234 -9.55 7.08 -12.22
N SER A 235 -8.97 6.42 -11.26
CA SER A 235 -7.81 5.53 -11.39
C SER A 235 -8.01 4.26 -10.56
N SER A 236 -7.29 3.21 -10.88
CA SER A 236 -7.36 1.95 -10.14
C SER A 236 -6.08 1.15 -10.19
N THR A 237 -5.95 0.18 -9.29
CA THR A 237 -5.01 -0.92 -9.45
C THR A 237 -5.41 -1.81 -10.62
N SER A 238 -4.45 -2.45 -11.29
CA SER A 238 -4.72 -3.34 -12.42
C SER A 238 -3.66 -4.44 -12.53
N ARG A 239 -4.11 -5.59 -13.05
CA ARG A 239 -3.21 -6.66 -13.46
C ARG A 239 -2.97 -6.61 -14.97
N VAL A 240 -1.77 -7.00 -15.40
CA VAL A 240 -1.40 -7.07 -16.82
C VAL A 240 -2.22 -8.09 -17.63
N THR A 241 -3.00 -8.92 -16.97
CA THR A 241 -3.89 -9.91 -17.61
C THR A 241 -5.19 -9.32 -18.18
N THR A 242 -5.47 -8.04 -17.91
CA THR A 242 -6.67 -7.35 -18.43
C THR A 242 -6.61 -7.22 -19.94
N ASP A 243 -7.71 -7.55 -20.61
CA ASP A 243 -7.80 -7.51 -22.07
C ASP A 243 -8.14 -6.11 -22.61
N TYR A 244 -7.92 -5.92 -23.91
CA TYR A 244 -8.12 -4.64 -24.60
C TYR A 244 -9.54 -4.07 -24.45
N ASP A 245 -10.58 -4.91 -24.56
CA ASP A 245 -11.98 -4.45 -24.50
C ASP A 245 -12.32 -3.93 -23.11
N THR A 246 -11.83 -4.61 -22.07
CA THR A 246 -11.97 -4.15 -20.67
C THR A 246 -11.24 -2.82 -20.45
N LEU A 247 -9.99 -2.71 -20.91
CA LEU A 247 -9.23 -1.46 -20.84
C LEU A 247 -9.92 -0.33 -21.58
N LYS A 248 -10.51 -0.62 -22.76
CA LYS A 248 -11.26 0.36 -23.53
C LYS A 248 -12.52 0.82 -22.79
N ALA A 249 -13.26 -0.11 -22.18
CA ALA A 249 -14.45 0.23 -21.39
C ALA A 249 -14.08 1.09 -20.18
N MET A 250 -12.99 0.78 -19.49
CA MET A 250 -12.47 1.58 -18.37
C MET A 250 -12.11 3.00 -18.82
N ARG A 251 -11.36 3.14 -19.91
CA ARG A 251 -10.98 4.44 -20.47
C ARG A 251 -12.20 5.26 -20.89
N ASP A 252 -13.16 4.65 -21.57
CA ASP A 252 -14.39 5.29 -22.04
C ASP A 252 -15.32 5.72 -20.88
N ALA A 253 -15.13 5.12 -19.69
CA ALA A 253 -15.83 5.48 -18.46
C ALA A 253 -15.07 6.49 -17.59
N GLY A 254 -13.94 7.03 -18.08
CA GLY A 254 -13.17 8.07 -17.39
C GLY A 254 -11.96 7.57 -16.58
N CYS A 255 -11.59 6.31 -16.72
CA CYS A 255 -10.33 5.82 -16.17
C CYS A 255 -9.16 6.53 -16.85
N ARG A 256 -8.31 7.18 -16.05
CA ARG A 256 -7.17 7.94 -16.55
C ARG A 256 -5.85 7.20 -16.35
N LEU A 257 -5.71 6.52 -15.20
CA LEU A 257 -4.46 5.94 -14.75
C LEU A 257 -4.68 4.55 -14.17
N LEU A 258 -3.76 3.66 -14.47
CA LEU A 258 -3.66 2.32 -13.90
C LEU A 258 -2.36 2.18 -13.11
N ILE A 259 -2.47 1.68 -11.88
CA ILE A 259 -1.33 1.28 -11.06
C ILE A 259 -1.12 -0.22 -11.27
N VAL A 260 0.06 -0.58 -11.77
CA VAL A 260 0.32 -1.92 -12.29
C VAL A 260 1.59 -2.51 -11.72
N GLY A 261 1.46 -3.55 -10.93
CA GLY A 261 2.59 -4.33 -10.46
C GLY A 261 3.16 -5.20 -11.58
N PHE A 262 4.25 -4.75 -12.20
CA PHE A 262 5.04 -5.55 -13.15
C PHE A 262 6.03 -6.45 -12.42
N GLU A 263 6.56 -6.01 -11.32
CA GLU A 263 7.52 -6.60 -10.38
C GLU A 263 8.88 -6.87 -11.00
N SER A 264 8.96 -7.74 -12.01
CA SER A 264 10.22 -8.14 -12.65
C SER A 264 10.09 -8.26 -14.17
N GLY A 265 11.18 -8.00 -14.86
CA GLY A 265 11.35 -8.27 -16.29
C GLY A 265 11.96 -9.66 -16.60
N ASP A 266 12.11 -10.50 -15.58
CA ASP A 266 12.65 -11.84 -15.69
C ASP A 266 11.57 -12.90 -15.51
N PRO A 267 11.36 -13.81 -16.49
CA PRO A 267 10.31 -14.82 -16.43
C PRO A 267 10.45 -15.78 -15.24
N GLN A 268 11.70 -16.13 -14.86
CA GLN A 268 11.94 -17.03 -13.75
C GLN A 268 11.57 -16.37 -12.42
N ILE A 269 11.89 -15.09 -12.25
CA ILE A 269 11.53 -14.33 -11.05
C ILE A 269 10.01 -14.21 -10.92
N LEU A 270 9.30 -13.89 -12.01
CA LEU A 270 7.82 -13.84 -12.01
C LEU A 270 7.21 -15.19 -11.61
N LYS A 271 7.83 -16.30 -12.03
CA LYS A 271 7.41 -17.66 -11.63
C LYS A 271 7.69 -17.91 -10.14
N ASN A 272 8.86 -17.56 -9.64
CA ASN A 272 9.26 -17.76 -8.26
C ASN A 272 8.31 -17.05 -7.27
N ILE A 273 7.86 -15.84 -7.63
CA ILE A 273 6.93 -15.05 -6.82
C ILE A 273 5.46 -15.37 -7.09
N LYS A 274 5.16 -16.36 -7.92
CA LYS A 274 3.78 -16.76 -8.29
C LYS A 274 2.94 -15.59 -8.82
N LYS A 275 3.54 -14.67 -9.60
CA LYS A 275 2.84 -13.48 -10.12
C LYS A 275 1.66 -13.83 -11.03
N GLY A 276 1.70 -14.97 -11.71
CA GLY A 276 0.65 -15.39 -12.65
C GLY A 276 0.54 -14.48 -13.87
N ALA A 277 1.68 -13.92 -14.31
CA ALA A 277 1.79 -13.06 -15.49
C ALA A 277 3.12 -13.33 -16.20
N THR A 278 3.19 -13.04 -17.51
CA THR A 278 4.43 -13.14 -18.29
C THR A 278 4.92 -11.78 -18.76
N VAL A 279 6.19 -11.71 -19.09
CA VAL A 279 6.83 -10.50 -19.63
C VAL A 279 6.18 -10.08 -20.95
N GLU A 280 5.82 -11.05 -21.82
CA GLU A 280 5.13 -10.80 -23.08
C GLU A 280 3.76 -10.19 -22.87
N ARG A 281 2.95 -10.77 -21.94
CA ARG A 281 1.63 -10.25 -21.61
C ARG A 281 1.72 -8.82 -21.05
N ALA A 282 2.73 -8.53 -20.25
CA ALA A 282 2.97 -7.19 -19.72
C ALA A 282 3.30 -6.18 -20.83
N ARG A 283 4.09 -6.58 -21.86
CA ARG A 283 4.36 -5.74 -23.06
C ARG A 283 3.08 -5.48 -23.86
N ASP A 284 2.27 -6.51 -24.08
CA ASP A 284 0.98 -6.39 -24.80
C ASP A 284 0.04 -5.44 -24.06
N PHE A 285 -0.08 -5.61 -22.73
CA PHE A 285 -0.89 -4.74 -21.89
C PHE A 285 -0.44 -3.26 -21.96
N ALA A 286 0.87 -2.99 -21.82
CA ALA A 286 1.39 -1.62 -21.91
C ALA A 286 1.13 -1.00 -23.28
N ARG A 287 1.32 -1.77 -24.37
CA ARG A 287 1.01 -1.34 -25.74
C ARG A 287 -0.48 -1.00 -25.90
N ASP A 288 -1.37 -1.81 -25.34
CA ASP A 288 -2.81 -1.59 -25.41
C ASP A 288 -3.25 -0.37 -24.60
N CYS A 289 -2.67 -0.16 -23.42
CA CYS A 289 -2.89 1.06 -22.63
C CYS A 289 -2.42 2.32 -23.39
N HIS A 290 -1.23 2.28 -24.00
CA HIS A 290 -0.73 3.41 -24.81
C HIS A 290 -1.63 3.73 -25.99
N LYS A 291 -2.13 2.71 -26.71
CA LYS A 291 -3.10 2.92 -27.82
C LYS A 291 -4.40 3.57 -27.35
N LEU A 292 -4.83 3.25 -26.14
CA LEU A 292 -6.04 3.81 -25.54
C LEU A 292 -5.81 5.18 -24.86
N GLY A 293 -4.56 5.62 -24.71
CA GLY A 293 -4.22 6.84 -23.97
C GLY A 293 -4.38 6.72 -22.46
N LEU A 294 -4.36 5.49 -21.92
CA LEU A 294 -4.33 5.24 -20.49
C LEU A 294 -2.92 5.49 -19.95
N THR A 295 -2.82 6.24 -18.87
CA THR A 295 -1.57 6.44 -18.13
C THR A 295 -1.26 5.19 -17.30
N ILE A 296 0.01 4.79 -17.21
CA ILE A 296 0.46 3.68 -16.37
C ILE A 296 1.44 4.19 -15.31
N HIS A 297 1.18 3.85 -14.05
CA HIS A 297 2.16 3.86 -12.97
C HIS A 297 2.63 2.41 -12.77
N GLY A 298 3.90 2.14 -13.06
CA GLY A 298 4.46 0.79 -13.05
C GLY A 298 5.27 0.53 -11.78
N ASP A 299 4.90 -0.53 -11.05
CA ASP A 299 5.60 -0.96 -9.85
C ASP A 299 6.56 -2.11 -10.15
N PHE A 300 7.78 -2.00 -9.60
CA PHE A 300 8.86 -2.98 -9.73
C PHE A 300 9.45 -3.27 -8.35
N ILE A 301 9.90 -4.51 -8.16
CA ILE A 301 10.52 -4.95 -6.91
C ILE A 301 11.88 -5.57 -7.24
N LEU A 302 12.92 -5.17 -6.50
CA LEU A 302 14.26 -5.77 -6.56
C LEU A 302 14.56 -6.53 -5.26
N GLY A 303 15.35 -7.59 -5.34
CA GLY A 303 15.67 -8.46 -4.20
C GLY A 303 14.62 -9.56 -4.00
N LEU A 304 13.94 -9.98 -5.06
CA LEU A 304 12.98 -11.09 -5.04
C LEU A 304 13.68 -12.46 -5.02
N PRO A 305 13.01 -13.56 -4.59
CA PRO A 305 13.59 -14.89 -4.54
C PRO A 305 14.18 -15.37 -5.88
N GLY A 306 15.45 -15.75 -5.83
CA GLY A 306 16.18 -16.23 -7.00
C GLY A 306 16.74 -15.13 -7.90
N GLU A 307 16.65 -13.87 -7.51
CA GLU A 307 17.21 -12.76 -8.29
C GLU A 307 18.72 -12.81 -8.36
N THR A 308 19.24 -12.35 -9.49
CA THR A 308 20.65 -12.23 -9.80
C THR A 308 20.94 -10.82 -10.33
N LYS A 309 22.21 -10.47 -10.46
CA LYS A 309 22.62 -9.20 -11.08
C LYS A 309 22.07 -9.04 -12.50
N ASP A 310 22.00 -10.15 -13.25
CA ASP A 310 21.50 -10.16 -14.63
C ASP A 310 19.97 -10.02 -14.67
N SER A 311 19.23 -10.69 -13.79
CA SER A 311 17.76 -10.55 -13.72
C SER A 311 17.34 -9.14 -13.34
N ILE A 312 18.08 -8.47 -12.42
CA ILE A 312 17.87 -7.04 -12.11
C ILE A 312 18.11 -6.19 -13.35
N ARG A 313 19.18 -6.47 -14.10
CA ARG A 313 19.46 -5.75 -15.36
C ARG A 313 18.35 -5.97 -16.39
N ASN A 314 17.84 -7.21 -16.51
CA ASN A 314 16.68 -7.53 -17.36
C ASN A 314 15.44 -6.71 -16.94
N THR A 315 15.17 -6.56 -15.65
CA THR A 315 14.04 -5.78 -15.11
C THR A 315 14.17 -4.29 -15.46
N ILE A 316 15.35 -3.70 -15.32
CA ILE A 316 15.60 -2.30 -15.72
C ILE A 316 15.38 -2.10 -17.22
N ASN A 317 15.90 -3.01 -18.05
CA ASN A 317 15.73 -2.93 -19.50
C ASN A 317 14.27 -3.15 -19.91
N PHE A 318 13.56 -4.05 -19.24
CA PHE A 318 12.15 -4.29 -19.45
C PHE A 318 11.31 -3.04 -19.13
N ALA A 319 11.53 -2.39 -17.99
CA ALA A 319 10.83 -1.15 -17.65
C ALA A 319 11.05 -0.06 -18.71
N LYS A 320 12.28 0.06 -19.21
CA LYS A 320 12.60 1.00 -20.32
C LYS A 320 11.84 0.67 -21.61
N GLN A 321 11.61 -0.62 -21.91
CA GLN A 321 10.82 -1.08 -23.06
C GLN A 321 9.31 -0.82 -22.88
N LEU A 322 8.78 -1.01 -21.69
CA LEU A 322 7.38 -0.71 -21.37
C LEU A 322 7.09 0.78 -21.53
N ASP A 323 8.05 1.64 -21.24
CA ASP A 323 7.99 3.10 -21.37
C ASP A 323 6.74 3.73 -20.72
N VAL A 324 6.40 3.26 -19.53
CA VAL A 324 5.27 3.75 -18.73
C VAL A 324 5.52 5.18 -18.23
N GLU A 325 4.47 5.90 -17.83
CA GLU A 325 4.59 7.33 -17.49
C GLU A 325 5.38 7.59 -16.22
N THR A 326 5.13 6.80 -15.19
CA THR A 326 5.83 6.88 -13.90
C THR A 326 6.14 5.49 -13.41
N ILE A 327 7.18 5.37 -12.58
CA ILE A 327 7.56 4.10 -11.96
C ILE A 327 7.74 4.27 -10.46
N GLN A 328 7.48 3.19 -9.74
CA GLN A 328 7.99 2.98 -8.39
C GLN A 328 8.87 1.74 -8.36
N VAL A 329 10.01 1.85 -7.70
CA VAL A 329 10.93 0.72 -7.49
C VAL A 329 11.11 0.52 -6.01
N SER A 330 10.68 -0.61 -5.52
CA SER A 330 10.80 -1.02 -4.12
C SER A 330 11.84 -2.14 -3.97
N VAL A 331 12.37 -2.31 -2.77
CA VAL A 331 13.09 -3.53 -2.40
C VAL A 331 12.13 -4.56 -1.84
N ALA A 332 12.42 -5.83 -2.06
CA ALA A 332 11.65 -6.91 -1.46
C ALA A 332 11.76 -6.86 0.07
N HIS A 333 10.62 -6.88 0.73
CA HIS A 333 10.52 -6.93 2.18
C HIS A 333 9.93 -8.26 2.63
N ALA A 334 10.63 -8.93 3.55
CA ALA A 334 10.15 -10.14 4.21
C ALA A 334 9.13 -9.77 5.30
N PHE A 335 7.93 -9.42 4.90
CA PHE A 335 6.86 -9.09 5.85
C PHE A 335 6.39 -10.35 6.59
N PRO A 336 6.39 -10.36 7.94
CA PRO A 336 5.82 -11.46 8.70
C PRO A 336 4.40 -11.82 8.22
N GLY A 337 4.11 -13.13 8.17
CA GLY A 337 2.83 -13.63 7.65
C GLY A 337 2.78 -13.84 6.14
N THR A 338 3.88 -13.56 5.41
CA THR A 338 3.99 -13.85 3.97
C THR A 338 4.82 -15.09 3.69
N GLU A 339 4.55 -15.75 2.55
CA GLU A 339 5.37 -16.88 2.08
C GLU A 339 6.83 -16.46 1.85
N LEU A 340 7.06 -15.23 1.40
CA LEU A 340 8.41 -14.67 1.25
C LEU A 340 9.15 -14.59 2.59
N PHE A 341 8.46 -14.18 3.66
CA PHE A 341 9.05 -14.14 5.00
C PHE A 341 9.52 -15.51 5.45
N GLU A 342 8.67 -16.52 5.34
CA GLU A 342 9.02 -17.89 5.74
C GLU A 342 10.17 -18.45 4.90
N TYR A 343 10.15 -18.21 3.60
CA TYR A 343 11.24 -18.58 2.72
C TYR A 343 12.57 -17.93 3.14
N ALA A 344 12.57 -16.64 3.37
CA ALA A 344 13.78 -15.91 3.75
C ALA A 344 14.27 -16.28 5.16
N ARG A 345 13.34 -16.49 6.12
CA ARG A 345 13.65 -16.89 7.50
C ARG A 345 14.30 -18.28 7.57
N VAL A 346 13.69 -19.28 6.93
CA VAL A 346 14.18 -20.67 6.96
C VAL A 346 15.55 -20.80 6.29
N ASN A 347 15.83 -20.02 5.26
CA ASN A 347 17.09 -20.04 4.55
C ASN A 347 18.16 -19.08 5.14
N GLY A 348 17.84 -18.36 6.23
CA GLY A 348 18.79 -17.43 6.85
C GLY A 348 19.13 -16.21 6.00
N PHE A 349 18.23 -15.79 5.12
CA PHE A 349 18.44 -14.63 4.20
C PHE A 349 18.07 -13.30 4.82
N ILE A 350 17.37 -13.30 5.98
CA ILE A 350 16.99 -12.04 6.66
C ILE A 350 18.20 -11.49 7.42
N THR A 351 18.54 -10.25 7.14
CA THR A 351 19.65 -9.51 7.78
C THR A 351 19.11 -8.36 8.65
N ASN A 352 19.98 -7.71 9.42
CA ASN A 352 19.68 -6.51 10.21
C ASN A 352 18.46 -6.63 11.16
N GLY A 353 18.22 -7.83 11.71
CA GLY A 353 17.09 -8.05 12.63
C GLY A 353 15.72 -7.75 12.02
N ASN A 354 15.59 -7.92 10.69
CA ASN A 354 14.38 -7.60 9.92
C ASN A 354 14.00 -6.11 9.90
N LYS A 355 14.97 -5.20 10.12
CA LYS A 355 14.74 -3.76 10.00
C LYS A 355 14.53 -3.40 8.52
N MET A 356 13.37 -2.83 8.20
CA MET A 356 12.91 -2.55 6.82
C MET A 356 13.13 -1.11 6.38
N THR A 357 13.35 -0.22 7.33
CA THR A 357 13.59 1.21 7.07
C THR A 357 14.78 1.73 7.88
N ASP A 358 15.42 2.76 7.36
CA ASP A 358 16.39 3.53 8.13
C ASP A 358 15.68 4.47 9.15
N ASP A 359 16.46 5.21 9.92
CA ASP A 359 15.94 6.12 10.94
C ASP A 359 15.20 7.35 10.37
N LEU A 360 15.28 7.56 9.07
CA LEU A 360 14.56 8.58 8.31
C LEU A 360 13.29 8.03 7.63
N GLY A 361 13.00 6.73 7.78
CA GLY A 361 11.86 6.05 7.18
C GLY A 361 12.04 5.64 5.71
N HIS A 362 13.26 5.71 5.15
CA HIS A 362 13.52 5.21 3.80
C HIS A 362 13.66 3.69 3.82
N GLN A 363 13.19 3.04 2.76
CA GLN A 363 13.34 1.60 2.58
C GLN A 363 14.82 1.19 2.54
N ILE A 364 15.17 0.12 3.24
CA ILE A 364 16.47 -0.56 3.17
C ILE A 364 16.28 -2.02 2.80
N ALA A 365 17.19 -2.57 1.99
CA ALA A 365 17.20 -3.99 1.73
C ALA A 365 17.67 -4.73 2.99
N HIS A 366 16.91 -5.75 3.39
CA HIS A 366 17.21 -6.58 4.56
C HIS A 366 17.16 -8.08 4.24
N ILE A 367 17.03 -8.41 2.96
CA ILE A 367 17.15 -9.78 2.44
C ILE A 367 18.44 -9.85 1.62
N GLU A 368 19.29 -10.83 1.92
CA GLU A 368 20.50 -11.11 1.17
C GLU A 368 20.49 -12.54 0.65
N TYR A 369 20.73 -12.68 -0.65
CA TYR A 369 20.88 -14.00 -1.27
C TYR A 369 22.36 -14.28 -1.61
N PRO A 370 22.77 -15.55 -1.74
CA PRO A 370 24.09 -15.88 -2.26
C PRO A 370 24.38 -15.17 -3.60
N GLY A 371 25.43 -14.33 -3.61
CA GLY A 371 25.81 -13.55 -4.79
C GLY A 371 25.00 -12.27 -5.05
N LEU A 372 24.01 -11.94 -4.21
CA LEU A 372 23.22 -10.72 -4.31
C LEU A 372 23.13 -10.01 -2.94
N PRO A 373 24.14 -9.24 -2.54
CA PRO A 373 24.13 -8.52 -1.27
C PRO A 373 23.13 -7.36 -1.26
N ALA A 374 22.60 -7.01 -0.08
CA ALA A 374 21.58 -5.98 0.12
C ALA A 374 22.03 -4.60 -0.39
N ASP A 375 23.29 -4.24 -0.19
CA ASP A 375 23.85 -2.97 -0.66
C ASP A 375 23.86 -2.86 -2.18
N TYR A 376 24.12 -3.97 -2.90
CA TYR A 376 24.01 -3.99 -4.35
C TYR A 376 22.57 -3.79 -4.82
N VAL A 377 21.59 -4.42 -4.15
CA VAL A 377 20.17 -4.23 -4.47
C VAL A 377 19.79 -2.77 -4.30
N MET A 378 20.19 -2.13 -3.19
CA MET A 378 19.93 -0.71 -2.94
C MET A 378 20.58 0.19 -4.00
N GLU A 379 21.83 -0.09 -4.41
CA GLU A 379 22.48 0.64 -5.49
C GLU A 379 21.70 0.52 -6.81
N MET A 380 21.20 -0.68 -7.10
CA MET A 380 20.44 -0.93 -8.32
C MET A 380 19.07 -0.26 -8.33
N VAL A 381 18.42 -0.07 -7.17
CA VAL A 381 17.21 0.76 -7.07
C VAL A 381 17.48 2.20 -7.53
N HIS A 382 18.59 2.80 -7.06
CA HIS A 382 18.97 4.16 -7.48
C HIS A 382 19.30 4.22 -8.97
N ARG A 383 20.08 3.26 -9.44
CA ARG A 383 20.44 3.15 -10.84
C ARG A 383 19.22 2.96 -11.74
N PHE A 384 18.22 2.23 -11.28
CA PHE A 384 16.96 2.04 -11.99
C PHE A 384 16.26 3.39 -12.25
N TYR A 385 16.09 4.22 -11.20
CA TYR A 385 15.51 5.56 -11.35
C TYR A 385 16.34 6.44 -12.29
N ASP A 386 17.66 6.44 -12.13
CA ASP A 386 18.54 7.22 -12.99
C ASP A 386 18.43 6.77 -14.46
N GLU A 387 18.58 5.49 -14.75
CA GLU A 387 18.48 4.96 -16.11
C GLU A 387 17.09 5.11 -16.72
N TYR A 388 16.03 5.16 -15.89
CA TYR A 388 14.67 5.32 -16.37
C TYR A 388 14.35 6.77 -16.70
N PHE A 389 14.54 7.72 -15.78
CA PHE A 389 14.09 9.09 -15.94
C PHE A 389 15.05 9.98 -16.73
N PHE A 390 16.34 9.68 -16.76
CA PHE A 390 17.29 10.46 -17.59
C PHE A 390 17.32 10.05 -19.06
N ARG A 391 16.42 9.18 -19.53
CA ARG A 391 16.24 8.95 -20.96
C ARG A 391 15.62 10.20 -21.61
N PRO A 392 16.12 10.62 -22.80
CA PRO A 392 15.58 11.82 -23.48
C PRO A 392 14.05 11.79 -23.64
N LYS A 393 13.49 10.63 -24.02
CA LYS A 393 12.03 10.44 -24.17
C LYS A 393 11.26 10.60 -22.86
N ALA A 394 11.77 10.06 -21.75
CA ALA A 394 11.14 10.19 -20.44
C ALA A 394 11.22 11.63 -19.92
N ALA A 395 12.40 12.25 -20.04
CA ALA A 395 12.60 13.65 -19.67
C ALA A 395 11.67 14.59 -20.45
N TRP A 396 11.59 14.41 -21.77
CA TRP A 396 10.69 15.19 -22.62
C TRP A 396 9.21 15.01 -22.24
N ARG A 397 8.78 13.78 -21.95
CA ARG A 397 7.40 13.50 -21.51
C ARG A 397 7.05 14.23 -20.21
N VAL A 398 7.96 14.25 -19.23
CA VAL A 398 7.75 14.96 -17.96
C VAL A 398 7.63 16.47 -18.20
N VAL A 399 8.55 17.04 -18.97
CA VAL A 399 8.56 18.47 -19.28
C VAL A 399 7.34 18.88 -20.11
N SER A 400 7.02 18.14 -21.16
CA SER A 400 5.88 18.46 -22.05
C SER A 400 4.54 18.40 -21.33
N LYS A 401 4.33 17.41 -20.43
CA LYS A 401 3.13 17.35 -19.57
C LYS A 401 3.04 18.53 -18.61
N ALA A 402 4.16 18.93 -17.98
CA ALA A 402 4.17 20.08 -17.07
C ALA A 402 3.87 21.39 -17.81
N ILE A 403 4.38 21.55 -19.03
CA ILE A 403 4.05 22.71 -19.89
C ILE A 403 2.56 22.71 -20.25
N ALA A 404 2.03 21.57 -20.72
CA ALA A 404 0.63 21.44 -21.14
C ALA A 404 -0.36 21.71 -19.99
N ASN A 405 0.00 21.35 -18.75
CA ASN A 405 -0.84 21.53 -17.56
C ASN A 405 -0.61 22.88 -16.84
N GLY A 406 0.37 23.67 -17.25
CA GLY A 406 0.75 24.90 -16.55
C GLY A 406 1.45 24.67 -15.20
N ASP A 407 1.97 23.44 -14.95
CA ASP A 407 2.48 23.00 -13.66
C ASP A 407 4.01 23.08 -13.52
N LEU A 408 4.65 24.03 -14.20
CA LEU A 408 6.11 24.19 -14.20
C LEU A 408 6.68 24.42 -12.79
N LYS A 409 5.97 25.13 -11.92
CA LYS A 409 6.37 25.34 -10.52
C LYS A 409 6.40 24.03 -9.74
N ARG A 410 5.40 23.18 -9.94
CA ARG A 410 5.32 21.85 -9.35
C ARG A 410 6.44 20.95 -9.86
N LEU A 411 6.67 20.93 -11.17
CA LEU A 411 7.78 20.19 -11.77
C LEU A 411 9.13 20.61 -11.18
N TYR A 412 9.36 21.91 -11.01
CA TYR A 412 10.59 22.41 -10.40
C TYR A 412 10.74 21.90 -8.95
N GLN A 413 9.67 21.96 -8.15
CA GLN A 413 9.69 21.51 -6.76
C GLN A 413 9.93 20.00 -6.65
N GLU A 414 9.24 19.21 -7.47
CA GLU A 414 9.38 17.74 -7.52
C GLU A 414 10.79 17.34 -8.00
N SER A 415 11.31 18.00 -9.05
CA SER A 415 12.66 17.77 -9.55
C SER A 415 13.73 18.11 -8.50
N ARG A 416 13.56 19.22 -7.78
CA ARG A 416 14.46 19.61 -6.68
C ARG A 416 14.43 18.59 -5.53
N SER A 417 13.23 18.14 -5.16
CA SER A 417 13.07 17.10 -4.12
C SER A 417 13.70 15.79 -4.56
N PHE A 418 13.48 15.36 -5.79
CA PHE A 418 14.11 14.17 -6.38
C PHE A 418 15.64 14.25 -6.34
N LEU A 419 16.22 15.35 -6.81
CA LEU A 419 17.67 15.56 -6.80
C LEU A 419 18.26 15.61 -5.38
N LYS A 420 17.53 16.19 -4.42
CA LYS A 420 17.92 16.19 -3.00
C LYS A 420 17.96 14.77 -2.43
N VAL A 421 16.90 13.99 -2.63
CA VAL A 421 16.82 12.60 -2.20
C VAL A 421 17.90 11.76 -2.87
N ARG A 422 18.13 11.94 -4.17
CA ARG A 422 19.20 11.28 -4.92
C ARG A 422 20.59 11.59 -4.31
N SER A 423 20.87 12.85 -4.03
CA SER A 423 22.14 13.27 -3.42
C SER A 423 22.35 12.66 -2.04
N GLN A 424 21.32 12.68 -1.18
CA GLN A 424 21.37 12.07 0.14
C GLN A 424 21.64 10.56 0.07
N ARG A 425 20.93 9.85 -0.80
CA ARG A 425 21.10 8.41 -1.01
C ARG A 425 22.48 8.07 -1.57
N SER A 426 22.99 8.83 -2.55
CA SER A 426 24.35 8.64 -3.08
C SER A 426 25.42 8.82 -2.01
N LYS A 427 25.21 9.72 -1.06
CA LYS A 427 26.10 9.92 0.09
C LYS A 427 26.07 8.70 1.02
N MET A 428 24.88 8.19 1.37
CA MET A 428 24.73 7.00 2.22
C MET A 428 25.39 5.76 1.62
N VAL A 429 25.23 5.52 0.31
CA VAL A 429 25.91 4.39 -0.37
C VAL A 429 27.42 4.51 -0.33
N ARG A 430 27.97 5.73 -0.49
CA ARG A 430 29.41 5.95 -0.38
C ARG A 430 29.92 5.70 1.04
N GLU A 431 29.21 6.21 2.05
CA GLU A 431 29.56 6.05 3.46
C GLU A 431 29.56 4.56 3.86
N ALA A 432 28.51 3.79 3.46
CA ALA A 432 28.42 2.36 3.71
C ALA A 432 29.57 1.58 3.05
N ARG A 433 29.96 1.92 1.80
CA ARG A 433 31.12 1.31 1.12
C ARG A 433 32.42 1.62 1.84
N THR A 434 32.61 2.86 2.27
CA THR A 434 33.84 3.27 2.98
C THR A 434 33.96 2.52 4.31
N GLN A 435 32.87 2.35 5.03
CA GLN A 435 32.84 1.63 6.30
C GLN A 435 33.15 0.14 6.11
N LYS A 436 32.52 -0.54 5.13
CA LYS A 436 32.84 -1.95 4.80
C LYS A 436 34.30 -2.14 4.37
N THR A 437 34.86 -1.18 3.61
CA THR A 437 36.27 -1.25 3.20
C THR A 437 37.21 -1.07 4.41
N ALA A 438 36.85 -0.22 5.36
CA ALA A 438 37.62 -0.03 6.59
C ALA A 438 37.56 -1.27 7.50
N GLU A 439 36.38 -1.88 7.66
CA GLU A 439 36.20 -3.11 8.42
C GLU A 439 36.96 -4.30 7.81
N ALA A 440 36.94 -4.43 6.47
CA ALA A 440 37.69 -5.47 5.74
C ALA A 440 39.21 -5.27 5.79
N ALA A 441 39.69 -4.02 5.98
CA ALA A 441 41.10 -3.71 6.12
C ALA A 441 41.60 -3.89 7.57
N SER A 442 40.68 -3.97 8.54
CA SER A 442 41.00 -4.17 9.98
C SER A 442 40.84 -5.62 10.44
N ALA A 443 40.31 -6.51 9.59
CA ALA A 443 40.18 -7.95 9.79
C ALA A 443 41.29 -8.71 9.06
#